data_0d6babdc44175ee0d6550846ce30670d
#
_entry.id   0d6babdc44175ee0d6550846ce30670d
#
_cell.length_a   1.000
_cell.length_b   1.000
_cell.length_c   1.000
_cell.angle_alpha   90.00
_cell.angle_beta   90.00
_cell.angle_gamma   90.00
#
_symmetry.space_group_name_H-M   'P 1'
#
loop_
_entity.id
_entity.type
_entity.pdbx_description
1 polymer ?
#
loop_
_entity_poly.entity_id
_entity_poly.type
_entity_poly.pdbx_seq_one_letter_code
_entity_poly.pdbx_strand_id
1 'polypeptide(L)'
;MKSNEKSRRSFLKKSTLLTAASAFPSIWTSSTNHYLPGPANLPAKDKVNLACIGIGNQGGSDVMSFAKTGLANFVAFCDVDMGAPQTRAVLEKFPDVPRFQDFRTMFDKMGSQIEAVAIGVPDHSHFPITMMALALGKHVYVEKPMARTFNEVELMMAAAKKHSHLVTQMGNQGHSEANYFQFKAWQEAGIIKDVTSMAAHMNSARRWHGWDTNIKKFPAGEAVPSSLDWDIWQGVVQPHEYQKDFVNGQWRCWFDYGLGALGDWGAHIMDTAHEFLNLGLPTEISMQRADGHNPFFYPLSTTLLFKFPSRGNMPAMDITWYDGINNIPPVPAGYGVSALDPNIPAPSNGKIQPAKLNPGKIIYSKELTFKGGSHGSTLSIIPEDKAKDMANKLPVVPVSPSNHYANYLKACMGLEKTRSPFAIAGPLSQVFTLGVMAQKLNTKLLFDRNTKQITNNKLANQLLVGAPPRKGWEQYYKV
;
A
#
# COMPACT_ATOMS: atom_id res chain seq x y z
N MET A 1 5.31 27.38 -25.93
CA MET A 1 4.43 27.57 -24.76
C MET A 1 2.92 27.46 -25.02
N LYS A 2 2.46 26.82 -26.12
CA LYS A 2 1.01 26.69 -26.47
C LYS A 2 0.47 25.24 -26.38
N SER A 3 1.30 24.24 -26.12
CA SER A 3 0.86 22.83 -26.05
C SER A 3 0.31 22.36 -24.68
N ASN A 4 0.67 23.05 -23.58
CA ASN A 4 0.26 22.66 -22.24
C ASN A 4 -1.18 23.03 -21.85
N GLU A 5 -1.81 23.99 -22.54
CA GLU A 5 -3.19 24.39 -22.23
C GLU A 5 -4.26 23.40 -22.71
N LYS A 6 -3.99 22.67 -23.78
CA LYS A 6 -4.98 21.71 -24.34
C LYS A 6 -5.15 20.45 -23.49
N SER A 7 -4.06 19.94 -22.92
CA SER A 7 -4.10 18.76 -22.06
C SER A 7 -4.85 19.04 -20.74
N ARG A 8 -4.57 20.20 -20.13
CA ARG A 8 -5.28 20.65 -18.91
C ARG A 8 -6.79 20.90 -19.16
N ARG A 9 -7.14 21.50 -20.31
CA ARG A 9 -8.55 21.71 -20.69
C ARG A 9 -9.28 20.40 -20.99
N SER A 10 -8.62 19.40 -21.57
CA SER A 10 -9.19 18.09 -21.82
C SER A 10 -9.49 17.32 -20.53
N PHE A 11 -8.56 17.35 -19.56
CA PHE A 11 -8.78 16.75 -18.24
C PHE A 11 -9.92 17.45 -17.49
N LEU A 12 -9.89 18.80 -17.44
CA LEU A 12 -10.95 19.58 -16.77
C LEU A 12 -12.33 19.42 -17.44
N LYS A 13 -12.41 19.30 -18.77
CA LYS A 13 -13.70 19.05 -19.46
C LYS A 13 -14.26 17.67 -19.17
N LYS A 14 -13.42 16.65 -18.95
CA LYS A 14 -13.88 15.31 -18.55
C LYS A 14 -14.23 15.22 -17.07
N SER A 15 -13.60 16.07 -16.23
CA SER A 15 -13.87 16.14 -14.79
C SER A 15 -15.13 16.97 -14.45
N THR A 16 -15.49 17.97 -15.26
CA THR A 16 -16.70 18.82 -15.04
C THR A 16 -18.03 18.14 -15.35
N LEU A 17 -18.05 16.98 -15.95
CA LEU A 17 -19.27 16.17 -16.11
C LEU A 17 -19.69 15.44 -14.81
N LEU A 18 -19.05 15.74 -13.70
CA LEU A 18 -19.09 14.99 -12.45
C LEU A 18 -19.62 15.78 -11.25
N THR A 19 -20.27 16.93 -11.44
CA THR A 19 -20.94 17.66 -10.37
C THR A 19 -22.44 17.35 -10.34
N ALA A 20 -22.84 16.38 -9.53
CA ALA A 20 -24.18 16.32 -8.95
C ALA A 20 -24.21 15.47 -7.69
N ALA A 21 -24.59 16.13 -6.61
CA ALA A 21 -25.32 15.65 -5.45
C ALA A 21 -24.56 14.91 -4.34
N SER A 22 -24.20 15.69 -3.36
CA SER A 22 -24.11 15.34 -1.94
C SER A 22 -25.44 14.78 -1.40
N ALA A 23 -25.39 13.61 -0.82
CA ALA A 23 -26.12 13.13 0.36
C ALA A 23 -25.69 11.68 0.60
N PHE A 24 -24.85 11.42 1.59
CA PHE A 24 -24.53 10.06 1.99
C PHE A 24 -25.48 9.62 3.10
N PRO A 25 -26.30 8.59 2.89
CA PRO A 25 -26.83 7.83 4.00
C PRO A 25 -25.76 6.84 4.47
N SER A 26 -25.43 6.92 5.75
CA SER A 26 -24.63 5.92 6.47
C SER A 26 -25.42 4.61 6.53
N ILE A 27 -25.11 3.66 5.64
CA ILE A 27 -25.59 2.29 5.77
C ILE A 27 -24.37 1.37 5.65
N TRP A 28 -23.80 1.03 6.80
CA TRP A 28 -23.01 -0.17 6.94
C TRP A 28 -23.91 -1.29 7.40
N THR A 29 -24.55 -1.96 6.46
CA THR A 29 -25.16 -3.27 6.70
C THR A 29 -24.20 -4.33 6.18
N SER A 30 -24.09 -5.41 6.97
CA SER A 30 -23.35 -6.64 6.72
C SER A 30 -23.12 -6.94 5.23
N SER A 31 -21.85 -7.08 4.84
CA SER A 31 -21.46 -7.48 3.48
C SER A 31 -21.85 -8.95 3.24
N THR A 32 -23.04 -9.16 2.74
CA THR A 32 -23.29 -10.30 1.89
C THR A 32 -22.56 -10.05 0.59
N ASN A 33 -21.76 -11.03 0.14
CA ASN A 33 -20.98 -10.99 -1.09
C ASN A 33 -21.86 -10.66 -2.31
N HIS A 34 -22.06 -9.39 -2.63
CA HIS A 34 -22.63 -8.97 -3.90
C HIS A 34 -21.50 -8.79 -4.92
N TYR A 35 -21.13 -9.89 -5.57
CA TYR A 35 -20.36 -9.85 -6.79
C TYR A 35 -21.26 -9.31 -7.90
N LEU A 36 -20.98 -8.10 -8.38
CA LEU A 36 -21.56 -7.66 -9.65
C LEU A 36 -21.00 -8.56 -10.76
N PRO A 37 -21.84 -9.04 -11.70
CA PRO A 37 -21.33 -9.78 -12.85
C PRO A 37 -20.41 -8.87 -13.65
N GLY A 38 -19.23 -9.36 -13.99
CA GLY A 38 -18.33 -8.69 -14.95
C GLY A 38 -19.05 -8.52 -16.31
N PRO A 39 -18.62 -7.58 -17.15
CA PRO A 39 -19.23 -7.38 -18.46
C PRO A 39 -19.20 -8.69 -19.23
N ALA A 40 -20.38 -9.17 -19.60
CA ALA A 40 -20.55 -10.37 -20.40
C ALA A 40 -20.01 -10.12 -21.81
N ASN A 41 -19.16 -11.05 -22.31
CA ASN A 41 -18.79 -11.19 -23.72
C ASN A 41 -17.91 -10.09 -24.34
N LEU A 42 -16.76 -9.78 -23.72
CA LEU A 42 -15.65 -9.22 -24.50
C LEU A 42 -14.85 -10.39 -25.11
N PRO A 43 -14.44 -10.30 -26.40
CA PRO A 43 -13.54 -11.29 -26.98
C PRO A 43 -12.25 -11.33 -26.16
N ALA A 44 -11.77 -12.52 -25.84
CA ALA A 44 -10.52 -12.70 -25.08
C ALA A 44 -9.38 -11.99 -25.85
N LYS A 45 -8.80 -10.94 -25.24
CA LYS A 45 -7.59 -10.32 -25.74
C LYS A 45 -6.40 -11.15 -25.31
N ASP A 46 -5.48 -11.39 -26.22
CA ASP A 46 -4.28 -12.15 -25.90
C ASP A 46 -3.38 -11.45 -24.87
N LYS A 47 -3.41 -10.10 -24.81
CA LYS A 47 -2.61 -9.28 -23.89
C LYS A 47 -3.30 -7.96 -23.55
N VAL A 48 -2.93 -7.40 -22.41
CA VAL A 48 -3.34 -6.05 -21.95
C VAL A 48 -2.26 -5.03 -22.32
N ASN A 49 -2.64 -3.93 -22.94
CA ASN A 49 -1.76 -2.80 -23.22
C ASN A 49 -1.46 -2.04 -21.92
N LEU A 50 -0.28 -2.30 -21.36
CA LEU A 50 0.15 -1.85 -20.04
C LEU A 50 1.17 -0.72 -20.15
N ALA A 51 0.92 0.41 -19.49
CA ALA A 51 1.94 1.42 -19.23
C ALA A 51 2.44 1.31 -17.78
N CYS A 52 3.76 1.43 -17.57
CA CYS A 52 4.36 1.37 -16.25
C CYS A 52 4.96 2.72 -15.87
N ILE A 53 4.60 3.21 -14.65
CA ILE A 53 5.00 4.50 -14.12
C ILE A 53 5.80 4.26 -12.83
N GLY A 54 7.09 4.66 -12.84
CA GLY A 54 8.11 4.18 -11.91
C GLY A 54 8.62 2.83 -12.37
N ILE A 55 9.81 2.78 -12.95
CA ILE A 55 10.41 1.56 -13.52
C ILE A 55 11.75 1.21 -12.88
N GLY A 56 12.10 1.89 -11.79
CA GLY A 56 13.27 1.58 -10.98
C GLY A 56 12.91 0.77 -9.73
N ASN A 57 13.87 0.10 -9.12
CA ASN A 57 13.72 -0.64 -7.87
C ASN A 57 12.47 -1.57 -7.86
N GLN A 58 11.48 -1.31 -6.98
CA GLN A 58 10.26 -2.10 -6.89
C GLN A 58 9.46 -2.03 -8.20
N GLY A 59 9.26 -0.85 -8.78
CA GLY A 59 8.55 -0.73 -10.05
C GLY A 59 9.24 -1.49 -11.19
N GLY A 60 10.59 -1.54 -11.20
CA GLY A 60 11.34 -2.39 -12.12
C GLY A 60 11.08 -3.89 -11.89
N SER A 61 11.00 -4.32 -10.63
CA SER A 61 10.61 -5.70 -10.27
C SER A 61 9.19 -6.03 -10.73
N ASP A 62 8.27 -5.06 -10.63
CA ASP A 62 6.89 -5.21 -11.09
C ASP A 62 6.82 -5.37 -12.61
N VAL A 63 7.54 -4.52 -13.37
CA VAL A 63 7.66 -4.65 -14.83
C VAL A 63 8.15 -6.04 -15.21
N MET A 64 9.22 -6.53 -14.56
CA MET A 64 9.74 -7.87 -14.84
C MET A 64 8.76 -8.98 -14.45
N SER A 65 7.98 -8.79 -13.39
CA SER A 65 6.96 -9.75 -12.95
C SER A 65 5.75 -9.76 -13.89
N PHE A 66 5.29 -8.60 -14.35
CA PHE A 66 4.27 -8.51 -15.40
C PHE A 66 4.74 -9.17 -16.71
N ALA A 67 5.99 -8.93 -17.11
CA ALA A 67 6.58 -9.57 -18.30
C ALA A 67 6.57 -11.10 -18.22
N LYS A 68 6.90 -11.67 -17.04
CA LYS A 68 6.89 -13.13 -16.81
C LYS A 68 5.51 -13.76 -16.95
N THR A 69 4.42 -13.00 -16.81
CA THR A 69 3.06 -13.53 -17.01
C THR A 69 2.76 -13.86 -18.47
N GLY A 70 3.45 -13.24 -19.43
CA GLY A 70 3.14 -13.31 -20.85
C GLY A 70 1.87 -12.56 -21.28
N LEU A 71 1.15 -11.93 -20.33
CA LEU A 71 -0.16 -11.29 -20.56
C LEU A 71 -0.09 -9.77 -20.75
N ALA A 72 1.09 -9.15 -20.57
CA ALA A 72 1.30 -7.71 -20.77
C ALA A 72 1.89 -7.41 -22.14
N ASN A 73 1.37 -6.36 -22.80
CA ASN A 73 1.99 -5.67 -23.90
C ASN A 73 2.40 -4.28 -23.40
N PHE A 74 3.71 -4.03 -23.21
CA PHE A 74 4.18 -2.75 -22.70
C PHE A 74 4.11 -1.69 -23.80
N VAL A 75 3.32 -0.64 -23.59
CA VAL A 75 3.10 0.43 -24.56
C VAL A 75 3.77 1.75 -24.18
N ALA A 76 4.11 1.95 -22.92
CA ALA A 76 4.84 3.13 -22.45
C ALA A 76 5.54 2.88 -21.11
N PHE A 77 6.71 3.48 -20.92
CA PHE A 77 7.39 3.61 -19.63
C PHE A 77 7.51 5.06 -19.21
N CYS A 78 7.28 5.34 -17.94
CA CYS A 78 7.44 6.66 -17.36
C CYS A 78 8.26 6.58 -16.07
N ASP A 79 9.34 7.36 -15.98
CA ASP A 79 10.11 7.55 -14.75
C ASP A 79 10.69 8.96 -14.74
N VAL A 80 10.68 9.63 -13.63
CA VAL A 80 11.22 10.99 -13.47
C VAL A 80 12.73 11.07 -13.69
N ASP A 81 13.42 9.92 -13.59
CA ASP A 81 14.87 9.80 -13.81
C ASP A 81 15.19 8.59 -14.70
N MET A 82 15.04 8.78 -16.00
CA MET A 82 15.35 7.74 -16.99
C MET A 82 16.84 7.40 -17.09
N GLY A 83 17.72 8.24 -16.56
CA GLY A 83 19.17 8.01 -16.49
C GLY A 83 19.62 7.27 -15.23
N ALA A 84 18.73 7.05 -14.28
CA ALA A 84 19.06 6.40 -13.01
C ALA A 84 19.51 4.94 -13.20
N PRO A 85 20.54 4.49 -12.47
CA PRO A 85 21.03 3.10 -12.57
C PRO A 85 19.95 2.04 -12.37
N GLN A 86 18.98 2.30 -11.50
CA GLN A 86 17.90 1.38 -11.15
C GLN A 86 16.87 1.16 -12.28
N THR A 87 16.80 2.02 -13.30
CA THR A 87 15.91 1.85 -14.45
C THR A 87 16.54 1.04 -15.58
N ARG A 88 17.86 0.91 -15.57
CA ARG A 88 18.67 0.33 -16.65
C ARG A 88 18.18 -1.05 -17.09
N ALA A 89 17.96 -1.96 -16.16
CA ALA A 89 17.57 -3.34 -16.48
C ALA A 89 16.23 -3.42 -17.26
N VAL A 90 15.27 -2.54 -16.98
CA VAL A 90 14.01 -2.44 -17.72
C VAL A 90 14.24 -1.88 -19.09
N LEU A 91 15.00 -0.76 -19.19
CA LEU A 91 15.25 -0.06 -20.44
C LEU A 91 16.07 -0.87 -21.45
N GLU A 92 17.01 -1.69 -20.96
CA GLU A 92 17.80 -2.61 -21.80
C GLU A 92 16.95 -3.79 -22.29
N LYS A 93 16.06 -4.31 -21.45
CA LYS A 93 15.19 -5.43 -21.81
C LYS A 93 14.08 -5.04 -22.79
N PHE A 94 13.61 -3.81 -22.77
CA PHE A 94 12.53 -3.30 -23.59
C PHE A 94 12.94 -2.00 -24.30
N PRO A 95 13.93 -2.07 -25.24
CA PRO A 95 14.53 -0.87 -25.85
C PRO A 95 13.56 -0.04 -26.69
N ASP A 96 12.55 -0.69 -27.30
CA ASP A 96 11.62 -0.07 -28.26
C ASP A 96 10.38 0.54 -27.60
N VAL A 97 10.18 0.37 -26.28
CA VAL A 97 9.02 0.93 -25.59
C VAL A 97 9.20 2.44 -25.41
N PRO A 98 8.22 3.29 -25.81
CA PRO A 98 8.26 4.73 -25.62
C PRO A 98 8.49 5.16 -24.18
N ARG A 99 9.30 6.20 -23.96
CA ARG A 99 9.78 6.66 -22.65
C ARG A 99 9.34 8.08 -22.37
N PHE A 100 8.93 8.34 -21.11
CA PHE A 100 8.43 9.63 -20.63
C PHE A 100 8.97 9.93 -19.24
N GLN A 101 9.25 11.23 -18.94
CA GLN A 101 9.60 11.66 -17.59
C GLN A 101 8.40 12.23 -16.81
N ASP A 102 7.34 12.62 -17.51
CA ASP A 102 6.11 13.14 -16.93
C ASP A 102 4.94 12.25 -17.36
N PHE A 103 4.27 11.64 -16.38
CA PHE A 103 3.10 10.79 -16.61
C PHE A 103 1.94 11.53 -17.29
N ARG A 104 1.82 12.85 -17.11
CA ARG A 104 0.81 13.67 -17.76
C ARG A 104 1.05 13.74 -19.26
N THR A 105 2.31 13.92 -19.64
CA THR A 105 2.74 13.88 -21.05
C THR A 105 2.57 12.48 -21.64
N MET A 106 2.85 11.43 -20.89
CA MET A 106 2.62 10.04 -21.31
C MET A 106 1.13 9.80 -21.61
N PHE A 107 0.23 10.17 -20.71
CA PHE A 107 -1.22 10.00 -20.92
C PHE A 107 -1.73 10.87 -22.10
N ASP A 108 -1.18 12.08 -22.27
CA ASP A 108 -1.57 12.96 -23.38
C ASP A 108 -1.22 12.35 -24.74
N LYS A 109 -0.02 11.76 -24.86
CA LYS A 109 0.48 11.19 -26.12
C LYS A 109 0.02 9.76 -26.37
N MET A 110 -0.04 8.92 -25.33
CA MET A 110 -0.26 7.47 -25.45
C MET A 110 -1.61 7.02 -24.92
N GLY A 111 -2.44 7.92 -24.39
CA GLY A 111 -3.66 7.56 -23.67
C GLY A 111 -4.65 6.69 -24.46
N SER A 112 -4.72 6.84 -25.78
CA SER A 112 -5.58 5.98 -26.62
C SER A 112 -5.10 4.53 -26.73
N GLN A 113 -3.80 4.28 -26.50
CA GLN A 113 -3.19 2.96 -26.61
C GLN A 113 -3.14 2.26 -25.23
N ILE A 114 -3.17 3.00 -24.12
CA ILE A 114 -3.09 2.48 -22.76
C ILE A 114 -4.45 1.93 -22.35
N GLU A 115 -4.51 0.67 -21.90
CA GLU A 115 -5.68 0.05 -21.27
C GLU A 115 -5.54 0.01 -19.76
N ALA A 116 -4.34 -0.28 -19.27
CA ALA A 116 -4.02 -0.44 -17.86
C ALA A 116 -2.71 0.25 -17.50
N VAL A 117 -2.58 0.60 -16.22
CA VAL A 117 -1.32 1.13 -15.67
C VAL A 117 -0.84 0.32 -14.49
N ALA A 118 0.50 0.23 -14.34
CA ALA A 118 1.18 -0.22 -13.15
C ALA A 118 1.97 0.95 -12.56
N ILE A 119 1.70 1.30 -11.30
CA ILE A 119 2.25 2.48 -10.63
C ILE A 119 3.17 2.01 -9.50
N GLY A 120 4.49 2.14 -9.71
CA GLY A 120 5.56 1.71 -8.79
C GLY A 120 6.48 2.87 -8.36
N VAL A 121 5.90 4.03 -8.07
CA VAL A 121 6.58 5.27 -7.65
C VAL A 121 6.63 5.41 -6.12
N PRO A 122 7.26 6.45 -5.54
CA PRO A 122 7.14 6.76 -4.10
C PRO A 122 5.70 7.01 -3.65
N ASP A 123 5.40 6.68 -2.36
CA ASP A 123 4.04 6.70 -1.77
C ASP A 123 3.26 7.99 -2.04
N HIS A 124 3.93 9.16 -2.02
CA HIS A 124 3.29 10.47 -2.23
C HIS A 124 2.82 10.71 -3.68
N SER A 125 3.31 9.95 -4.64
CA SER A 125 2.95 10.08 -6.05
C SER A 125 1.91 9.05 -6.50
N HIS A 126 1.57 8.05 -5.67
CA HIS A 126 0.54 7.06 -6.00
C HIS A 126 -0.82 7.71 -6.31
N PHE A 127 -1.24 8.63 -5.43
CA PHE A 127 -2.56 9.27 -5.51
C PHE A 127 -2.79 10.05 -6.82
N PRO A 128 -1.98 11.07 -7.21
CA PRO A 128 -2.29 11.88 -8.39
C PRO A 128 -2.26 11.06 -9.68
N ILE A 129 -1.36 10.09 -9.78
CA ILE A 129 -1.24 9.22 -10.96
C ILE A 129 -2.46 8.30 -11.07
N THR A 130 -2.88 7.68 -9.95
CA THR A 130 -4.07 6.84 -9.88
C THR A 130 -5.33 7.61 -10.25
N MET A 131 -5.51 8.81 -9.70
CA MET A 131 -6.69 9.64 -9.98
C MET A 131 -6.76 10.04 -11.46
N MET A 132 -5.62 10.38 -12.07
CA MET A 132 -5.58 10.67 -13.51
C MET A 132 -5.90 9.43 -14.35
N ALA A 133 -5.33 8.28 -14.00
CA ALA A 133 -5.58 7.03 -14.72
C ALA A 133 -7.07 6.64 -14.69
N LEU A 134 -7.71 6.66 -13.51
CA LEU A 134 -9.13 6.37 -13.37
C LEU A 134 -10.02 7.37 -14.13
N ALA A 135 -9.71 8.68 -14.06
CA ALA A 135 -10.43 9.71 -14.80
C ALA A 135 -10.33 9.54 -16.33
N LEU A 136 -9.23 8.94 -16.82
CA LEU A 136 -9.02 8.61 -18.22
C LEU A 136 -9.53 7.22 -18.61
N GLY A 137 -10.22 6.52 -17.71
CA GLY A 137 -10.82 5.22 -17.99
C GLY A 137 -9.81 4.08 -18.08
N LYS A 138 -8.71 4.13 -17.28
CA LYS A 138 -7.67 3.09 -17.27
C LYS A 138 -7.80 2.20 -16.05
N HIS A 139 -7.56 0.89 -16.22
CA HIS A 139 -7.35 -0.04 -15.11
C HIS A 139 -6.09 0.34 -14.33
N VAL A 140 -6.09 0.12 -13.00
CA VAL A 140 -4.99 0.58 -12.13
C VAL A 140 -4.47 -0.54 -11.24
N TYR A 141 -3.18 -0.83 -11.35
CA TYR A 141 -2.37 -1.46 -10.32
C TYR A 141 -1.52 -0.36 -9.67
N VAL A 142 -1.55 -0.26 -8.35
CA VAL A 142 -0.71 0.69 -7.61
C VAL A 142 0.01 -0.02 -6.48
N GLU A 143 1.32 0.23 -6.34
CA GLU A 143 2.10 -0.32 -5.24
C GLU A 143 1.56 0.15 -3.88
N LYS A 144 1.86 -0.64 -2.85
CA LYS A 144 1.47 -0.37 -1.46
C LYS A 144 2.42 0.65 -0.81
N PRO A 145 1.90 1.46 0.15
CA PRO A 145 0.49 1.67 0.48
C PRO A 145 -0.22 2.52 -0.59
N MET A 146 -1.54 2.45 -0.66
CA MET A 146 -2.30 3.09 -1.75
C MET A 146 -2.01 4.58 -1.91
N ALA A 147 -1.92 5.32 -0.81
CA ALA A 147 -1.63 6.76 -0.80
C ALA A 147 -1.06 7.20 0.55
N ARG A 148 -0.61 8.45 0.61
CA ARG A 148 0.07 9.05 1.75
C ARG A 148 -0.87 9.52 2.86
N THR A 149 -2.07 9.98 2.54
CA THR A 149 -3.02 10.52 3.53
C THR A 149 -4.32 9.72 3.58
N PHE A 150 -5.03 9.80 4.70
CA PHE A 150 -6.33 9.16 4.86
C PHE A 150 -7.32 9.63 3.79
N ASN A 151 -7.38 10.93 3.53
CA ASN A 151 -8.27 11.52 2.54
C ASN A 151 -7.93 11.10 1.10
N GLU A 152 -6.63 11.01 0.75
CA GLU A 152 -6.22 10.53 -0.58
C GLU A 152 -6.74 9.09 -0.82
N VAL A 153 -6.66 8.21 0.19
CA VAL A 153 -7.22 6.86 0.11
C VAL A 153 -8.74 6.88 -0.06
N GLU A 154 -9.46 7.76 0.68
CA GLU A 154 -10.92 7.95 0.52
C GLU A 154 -11.27 8.36 -0.91
N LEU A 155 -10.55 9.33 -1.47
CA LEU A 155 -10.78 9.81 -2.84
C LEU A 155 -10.50 8.72 -3.88
N MET A 156 -9.44 7.92 -3.70
CA MET A 156 -9.15 6.78 -4.58
C MET A 156 -10.25 5.71 -4.52
N MET A 157 -10.76 5.37 -3.34
CA MET A 157 -11.89 4.44 -3.19
C MET A 157 -13.17 5.00 -3.82
N ALA A 158 -13.44 6.29 -3.64
CA ALA A 158 -14.60 6.96 -4.24
C ALA A 158 -14.51 6.96 -5.77
N ALA A 159 -13.32 7.28 -6.33
CA ALA A 159 -13.08 7.24 -7.76
C ALA A 159 -13.23 5.82 -8.32
N ALA A 160 -12.69 4.80 -7.66
CA ALA A 160 -12.86 3.40 -8.06
C ALA A 160 -14.33 2.97 -8.03
N LYS A 161 -15.09 3.36 -7.01
CA LYS A 161 -16.53 3.10 -6.93
C LYS A 161 -17.29 3.76 -8.06
N LYS A 162 -16.96 4.99 -8.41
CA LYS A 162 -17.57 5.75 -9.48
C LYS A 162 -17.28 5.15 -10.86
N HIS A 163 -16.08 4.64 -11.05
CA HIS A 163 -15.63 3.95 -12.25
C HIS A 163 -15.65 2.43 -12.04
N SER A 164 -16.72 1.87 -11.50
CA SER A 164 -16.84 0.47 -11.06
C SER A 164 -16.58 -0.59 -12.16
N HIS A 165 -16.57 -0.19 -13.43
CA HIS A 165 -16.18 -1.04 -14.56
C HIS A 165 -14.65 -1.15 -14.72
N LEU A 166 -13.89 -0.30 -14.04
CA LEU A 166 -12.43 -0.37 -14.06
C LEU A 166 -11.90 -1.30 -12.98
N VAL A 167 -10.91 -2.07 -13.34
CA VAL A 167 -10.18 -2.94 -12.42
C VAL A 167 -9.21 -2.13 -11.61
N THR A 168 -9.20 -2.33 -10.29
CA THR A 168 -8.21 -1.76 -9.37
C THR A 168 -7.54 -2.85 -8.56
N GLN A 169 -6.24 -2.71 -8.27
CA GLN A 169 -5.50 -3.62 -7.39
C GLN A 169 -4.35 -2.89 -6.71
N MET A 170 -4.18 -3.13 -5.41
CA MET A 170 -2.98 -2.70 -4.68
C MET A 170 -1.89 -3.77 -4.78
N GLY A 171 -0.62 -3.36 -4.77
CA GLY A 171 0.57 -4.19 -4.92
C GLY A 171 1.02 -4.93 -3.64
N ASN A 172 0.09 -5.46 -2.85
CA ASN A 172 0.39 -6.34 -1.73
C ASN A 172 0.37 -7.81 -2.17
N GLN A 173 1.43 -8.26 -2.83
CA GLN A 173 1.50 -9.54 -3.56
C GLN A 173 1.10 -10.75 -2.71
N GLY A 174 1.40 -10.73 -1.41
CA GLY A 174 0.99 -11.78 -0.47
C GLY A 174 -0.50 -12.08 -0.46
N HIS A 175 -1.33 -11.14 -0.88
CA HIS A 175 -2.79 -11.30 -1.02
C HIS A 175 -3.22 -12.25 -2.15
N SER A 176 -2.28 -12.76 -2.93
CA SER A 176 -2.51 -13.78 -3.98
C SER A 176 -1.68 -15.04 -3.77
N GLU A 177 -0.99 -15.16 -2.64
CA GLU A 177 -0.12 -16.27 -2.30
C GLU A 177 -0.82 -17.29 -1.37
N ALA A 178 -0.10 -18.33 -0.97
CA ALA A 178 -0.64 -19.43 -0.17
C ALA A 178 -1.26 -19.00 1.17
N ASN A 179 -0.72 -17.96 1.82
CA ASN A 179 -1.24 -17.40 3.07
C ASN A 179 -2.67 -16.87 2.94
N TYR A 180 -3.03 -16.26 1.81
CA TYR A 180 -4.37 -15.75 1.55
C TYR A 180 -5.41 -16.87 1.55
N PHE A 181 -5.14 -17.92 0.79
CA PHE A 181 -6.04 -19.08 0.68
C PHE A 181 -6.11 -19.88 1.97
N GLN A 182 -4.98 -20.01 2.68
CA GLN A 182 -4.93 -20.67 3.98
C GLN A 182 -5.74 -19.90 5.01
N PHE A 183 -5.51 -18.59 5.16
CA PHE A 183 -6.21 -17.79 6.15
C PHE A 183 -7.72 -17.85 5.94
N LYS A 184 -8.15 -17.69 4.69
CA LYS A 184 -9.55 -17.80 4.29
C LYS A 184 -10.13 -19.16 4.66
N ALA A 185 -9.50 -20.25 4.22
CA ALA A 185 -9.98 -21.61 4.49
C ALA A 185 -10.03 -21.92 6.00
N TRP A 186 -9.03 -21.48 6.76
CA TRP A 186 -8.98 -21.69 8.20
C TRP A 186 -10.00 -20.83 8.97
N GLN A 187 -10.30 -19.65 8.50
CA GLN A 187 -11.34 -18.79 9.08
C GLN A 187 -12.73 -19.37 8.78
N GLU A 188 -13.00 -19.76 7.53
CA GLU A 188 -14.28 -20.39 7.13
C GLU A 188 -14.53 -21.72 7.84
N ALA A 189 -13.49 -22.51 8.11
CA ALA A 189 -13.58 -23.75 8.88
C ALA A 189 -13.63 -23.54 10.41
N GLY A 190 -13.60 -22.29 10.91
CA GLY A 190 -13.62 -21.98 12.33
C GLY A 190 -12.34 -22.36 13.08
N ILE A 191 -11.21 -22.56 12.37
CA ILE A 191 -9.88 -22.74 12.99
C ILE A 191 -9.37 -21.40 13.51
N ILE A 192 -9.49 -20.32 12.69
CA ILE A 192 -9.20 -18.95 13.10
C ILE A 192 -10.52 -18.32 13.55
N LYS A 193 -10.80 -18.36 14.82
CA LYS A 193 -12.00 -17.79 15.47
C LYS A 193 -11.64 -17.14 16.79
N ASP A 194 -12.49 -16.30 17.31
CA ASP A 194 -12.33 -15.64 18.62
C ASP A 194 -10.96 -14.99 18.82
N VAL A 195 -10.44 -14.37 17.76
CA VAL A 195 -9.16 -13.66 17.79
C VAL A 195 -9.30 -12.41 18.66
N THR A 196 -8.45 -12.28 19.66
CA THR A 196 -8.46 -11.18 20.63
C THR A 196 -7.31 -10.19 20.44
N SER A 197 -6.19 -10.64 19.85
CA SER A 197 -5.06 -9.76 19.58
C SER A 197 -4.13 -10.29 18.49
N MET A 198 -3.35 -9.38 17.94
CA MET A 198 -2.26 -9.69 17.02
C MET A 198 -1.05 -8.81 17.33
N ALA A 199 0.13 -9.43 17.40
CA ALA A 199 1.41 -8.72 17.35
C ALA A 199 1.96 -8.81 15.92
N ALA A 200 2.15 -7.67 15.28
CA ALA A 200 2.73 -7.56 13.95
C ALA A 200 4.09 -6.84 14.05
N HIS A 201 5.13 -7.36 13.41
CA HIS A 201 6.48 -6.84 13.63
C HIS A 201 7.36 -6.84 12.39
N MET A 202 8.18 -5.79 12.31
CA MET A 202 9.25 -5.60 11.34
C MET A 202 10.51 -5.16 12.07
N ASN A 203 11.40 -6.10 12.40
CA ASN A 203 12.48 -5.90 13.39
C ASN A 203 13.75 -5.30 12.82
N SER A 204 13.71 -4.57 11.73
CA SER A 204 14.89 -3.96 11.18
C SER A 204 14.77 -2.44 11.15
N ALA A 205 15.92 -1.75 11.24
CA ALA A 205 16.03 -0.31 11.08
C ALA A 205 15.92 0.14 9.62
N ARG A 206 15.29 -0.64 8.75
CA ARG A 206 15.26 -0.43 7.30
C ARG A 206 14.87 0.97 6.89
N ARG A 207 13.97 1.61 7.66
CA ARG A 207 13.41 2.92 7.32
C ARG A 207 14.06 4.06 8.11
N TRP A 208 15.09 3.75 8.90
CA TRP A 208 15.89 4.77 9.57
C TRP A 208 17.27 4.86 8.93
N HIS A 209 17.70 6.03 8.53
CA HIS A 209 18.95 6.27 7.79
C HIS A 209 20.02 7.01 8.60
N GLY A 210 19.81 7.22 9.91
CA GLY A 210 20.80 7.85 10.77
C GLY A 210 20.80 9.39 10.77
N TRP A 211 19.73 10.02 10.32
CA TRP A 211 19.59 11.47 10.44
C TRP A 211 19.62 11.91 11.90
N ASP A 212 20.20 13.09 12.17
CA ASP A 212 20.18 13.67 13.52
C ASP A 212 18.74 13.95 13.95
N THR A 213 18.30 13.28 15.02
CA THR A 213 16.96 13.43 15.59
C THR A 213 16.69 14.83 16.14
N ASN A 214 17.71 15.67 16.27
CA ASN A 214 17.61 17.06 16.76
C ASN A 214 17.40 18.09 15.65
N ILE A 215 17.34 17.71 14.38
CA ILE A 215 17.11 18.68 13.30
C ILE A 215 15.79 19.44 13.51
N LYS A 216 15.81 20.73 13.15
CA LYS A 216 14.69 21.66 13.30
C LYS A 216 14.12 22.13 11.96
N LYS A 217 14.70 21.71 10.85
CA LYS A 217 14.30 22.04 9.48
C LYS A 217 14.76 20.95 8.52
N PHE A 218 14.21 20.95 7.32
CA PHE A 218 14.71 20.10 6.25
C PHE A 218 16.19 20.42 5.94
N PRO A 219 16.97 19.44 5.47
CA PRO A 219 18.38 19.65 5.11
C PRO A 219 18.50 20.66 3.97
N ALA A 220 19.67 21.30 3.86
CA ALA A 220 19.98 22.20 2.77
C ALA A 220 20.01 21.47 1.43
N GLY A 221 19.61 22.16 0.36
CA GLY A 221 19.56 21.61 -0.98
C GLY A 221 20.90 21.28 -1.59
N GLU A 222 20.88 20.33 -2.51
CA GLU A 222 21.99 19.96 -3.38
C GLU A 222 21.62 20.24 -4.86
N ALA A 223 22.59 20.18 -5.75
CA ALA A 223 22.32 20.32 -7.18
C ALA A 223 21.48 19.15 -7.69
N VAL A 224 20.37 19.44 -8.36
CA VAL A 224 19.52 18.42 -8.97
C VAL A 224 20.26 17.76 -10.13
N PRO A 225 20.35 16.42 -10.19
CA PRO A 225 20.89 15.73 -11.36
C PRO A 225 20.16 16.12 -12.64
N SER A 226 20.90 16.31 -13.74
CA SER A 226 20.32 16.75 -15.03
C SER A 226 19.34 15.74 -15.63
N SER A 227 19.41 14.46 -15.23
CA SER A 227 18.50 13.39 -15.66
C SER A 227 17.19 13.35 -14.87
N LEU A 228 17.12 14.03 -13.70
CA LEU A 228 15.99 13.96 -12.77
C LEU A 228 15.03 15.14 -12.95
N ASP A 229 13.77 14.88 -13.19
CA ASP A 229 12.70 15.89 -13.05
C ASP A 229 12.26 15.98 -11.58
N TRP A 230 12.92 16.86 -10.83
CA TRP A 230 12.65 17.04 -9.40
C TRP A 230 11.27 17.64 -9.13
N ASP A 231 10.73 18.47 -10.03
CA ASP A 231 9.38 19.03 -9.87
C ASP A 231 8.31 17.94 -9.95
N ILE A 232 8.41 17.05 -10.94
CA ILE A 232 7.48 15.93 -11.09
C ILE A 232 7.67 14.92 -9.97
N TRP A 233 8.92 14.67 -9.50
CA TRP A 233 9.17 13.77 -8.39
C TRP A 233 8.45 14.21 -7.11
N GLN A 234 8.45 15.50 -6.79
CA GLN A 234 7.75 16.02 -5.60
C GLN A 234 6.22 15.89 -5.71
N GLY A 235 5.67 15.85 -6.90
CA GLY A 235 4.24 15.63 -7.12
C GLY A 235 3.38 16.66 -6.38
N VAL A 236 2.45 16.15 -5.54
CA VAL A 236 1.50 16.96 -4.76
C VAL A 236 2.09 17.56 -3.47
N VAL A 237 3.29 17.11 -3.06
CA VAL A 237 3.93 17.53 -1.79
C VAL A 237 4.39 18.98 -1.88
N GLN A 238 4.37 19.70 -0.76
CA GLN A 238 4.94 21.05 -0.68
C GLN A 238 6.42 21.03 -1.07
N PRO A 239 6.91 22.04 -1.80
CA PRO A 239 8.26 21.99 -2.37
C PRO A 239 9.34 21.95 -1.28
N HIS A 240 10.29 21.05 -1.45
CA HIS A 240 11.56 21.02 -0.73
C HIS A 240 12.71 21.11 -1.71
N GLU A 241 13.85 21.64 -1.24
CA GLU A 241 15.09 21.57 -2.01
C GLU A 241 15.50 20.11 -2.22
N TYR A 242 16.14 19.84 -3.36
CA TYR A 242 16.61 18.48 -3.66
C TYR A 242 17.67 18.03 -2.66
N GLN A 243 17.53 16.79 -2.25
CA GLN A 243 18.54 16.07 -1.47
C GLN A 243 18.66 14.67 -2.05
N LYS A 244 19.89 14.22 -2.32
CA LYS A 244 20.14 12.86 -2.86
C LYS A 244 19.57 11.75 -1.95
N ASP A 245 19.49 12.00 -0.64
CA ASP A 245 18.98 11.04 0.32
C ASP A 245 17.44 10.95 0.32
N PHE A 246 16.72 11.85 -0.36
CA PHE A 246 15.27 11.71 -0.56
C PHE A 246 14.93 10.67 -1.65
N VAL A 247 15.81 10.47 -2.62
CA VAL A 247 15.65 9.42 -3.64
C VAL A 247 16.20 8.07 -3.14
N ASN A 248 16.24 7.06 -3.96
CA ASN A 248 16.79 5.72 -3.63
C ASN A 248 16.19 5.04 -2.39
N GLY A 249 14.89 5.28 -2.13
CA GLY A 249 14.15 4.64 -1.06
C GLY A 249 14.23 5.34 0.30
N GLN A 250 15.10 6.34 0.48
CA GLN A 250 15.20 7.10 1.74
C GLN A 250 14.01 8.03 1.97
N TRP A 251 13.27 8.42 0.93
CA TRP A 251 12.03 9.16 1.03
C TRP A 251 11.02 8.49 2.00
N ARG A 252 11.07 7.18 2.18
CA ARG A 252 10.21 6.46 3.12
C ARG A 252 10.41 6.85 4.57
N CYS A 253 11.57 7.45 4.90
CA CYS A 253 11.87 7.93 6.24
C CYS A 253 11.19 9.25 6.57
N TRP A 254 10.69 10.00 5.59
CA TRP A 254 10.15 11.35 5.75
C TRP A 254 8.62 11.35 5.68
N PHE A 255 7.98 11.99 6.67
CA PHE A 255 6.52 12.07 6.75
C PHE A 255 5.86 12.72 5.52
N ASP A 256 6.58 13.60 4.82
CA ASP A 256 6.04 14.28 3.65
C ASP A 256 6.00 13.39 2.42
N TYR A 257 6.82 12.34 2.35
CA TYR A 257 6.99 11.51 1.16
C TYR A 257 6.48 10.08 1.32
N GLY A 258 6.59 9.48 2.50
CA GLY A 258 6.25 8.07 2.70
C GLY A 258 5.59 7.76 4.03
N LEU A 259 5.21 6.50 4.22
CA LEU A 259 4.52 6.00 5.41
C LEU A 259 5.43 5.13 6.31
N GLY A 260 6.75 5.26 6.22
CA GLY A 260 7.71 4.57 7.09
C GLY A 260 7.65 3.05 7.00
N ALA A 261 8.10 2.38 8.06
CA ALA A 261 8.08 0.92 8.12
C ALA A 261 6.66 0.35 8.16
N LEU A 262 5.72 1.03 8.82
CA LEU A 262 4.32 0.61 8.91
C LEU A 262 3.66 0.56 7.54
N GLY A 263 3.77 1.60 6.72
CA GLY A 263 3.20 1.61 5.37
C GLY A 263 3.89 0.63 4.43
N ASP A 264 5.21 0.53 4.52
CA ASP A 264 5.99 -0.35 3.63
C ASP A 264 5.78 -1.84 3.93
N TRP A 265 5.74 -2.24 5.22
CA TRP A 265 5.67 -3.64 5.64
C TRP A 265 4.32 -4.07 6.20
N GLY A 266 3.53 -3.16 6.72
CA GLY A 266 2.22 -3.48 7.30
C GLY A 266 1.31 -4.21 6.31
N ALA A 267 1.33 -3.79 5.04
CA ALA A 267 0.56 -4.42 3.97
C ALA A 267 0.98 -5.87 3.66
N HIS A 268 2.21 -6.28 4.00
CA HIS A 268 2.68 -7.65 3.82
C HIS A 268 2.48 -8.53 5.05
N ILE A 269 2.12 -7.94 6.18
CA ILE A 269 2.02 -8.65 7.47
C ILE A 269 0.56 -8.70 7.95
N MET A 270 -0.18 -7.60 7.81
CA MET A 270 -1.51 -7.43 8.41
C MET A 270 -2.66 -7.72 7.43
N ASP A 271 -2.42 -7.73 6.12
CA ASP A 271 -3.42 -7.72 5.05
C ASP A 271 -4.50 -8.80 5.17
N THR A 272 -4.10 -10.08 5.25
CA THR A 272 -5.04 -11.20 5.34
C THR A 272 -5.84 -11.19 6.63
N ALA A 273 -5.21 -10.83 7.76
CA ALA A 273 -5.90 -10.67 9.03
C ALA A 273 -6.90 -9.51 8.97
N HIS A 274 -6.51 -8.40 8.35
CA HIS A 274 -7.39 -7.24 8.22
C HIS A 274 -8.66 -7.56 7.42
N GLU A 275 -8.53 -8.24 6.28
CA GLU A 275 -9.66 -8.63 5.45
C GLU A 275 -10.53 -9.69 6.13
N PHE A 276 -9.96 -10.86 6.44
CA PHE A 276 -10.76 -12.03 6.86
C PHE A 276 -11.28 -11.93 8.30
N LEU A 277 -10.69 -11.08 9.14
CA LEU A 277 -11.26 -10.74 10.45
C LEU A 277 -12.17 -9.50 10.40
N ASN A 278 -12.48 -8.97 9.21
CA ASN A 278 -13.36 -7.84 8.98
C ASN A 278 -13.04 -6.62 9.86
N LEU A 279 -11.76 -6.25 9.98
CA LEU A 279 -11.32 -5.26 10.97
C LEU A 279 -11.87 -3.85 10.67
N GLY A 280 -11.85 -3.43 9.42
CA GLY A 280 -12.20 -2.07 9.03
C GLY A 280 -11.26 -1.05 9.68
N LEU A 281 -11.82 0.01 10.27
CA LEU A 281 -11.03 1.07 10.90
C LEU A 281 -10.99 0.90 12.43
N PRO A 282 -9.87 1.24 13.11
CA PRO A 282 -9.78 1.19 14.56
C PRO A 282 -10.58 2.35 15.20
N THR A 283 -10.87 2.24 16.49
CA THR A 283 -11.46 3.32 17.31
C THR A 283 -10.42 4.09 18.12
N GLU A 284 -9.26 3.48 18.35
CA GLU A 284 -8.13 4.08 19.08
C GLU A 284 -6.81 3.69 18.40
N ILE A 285 -5.92 4.65 18.27
CA ILE A 285 -4.54 4.44 17.85
C ILE A 285 -3.63 5.09 18.91
N SER A 286 -2.76 4.31 19.54
CA SER A 286 -1.91 4.79 20.62
C SER A 286 -0.44 4.55 20.32
N MET A 287 0.35 5.63 20.35
CA MET A 287 1.80 5.53 20.41
C MET A 287 2.23 5.00 21.78
N GLN A 288 2.91 3.85 21.81
CA GLN A 288 3.41 3.23 23.04
C GLN A 288 4.93 3.45 23.22
N ARG A 289 5.66 3.55 22.09
CA ARG A 289 7.10 3.80 22.03
C ARG A 289 7.46 4.57 20.77
N ALA A 290 8.33 5.56 20.90
CA ALA A 290 8.86 6.37 19.79
C ALA A 290 10.31 6.79 20.08
N ASP A 291 11.27 5.93 19.77
CA ASP A 291 12.68 6.22 19.99
C ASP A 291 13.19 7.21 18.94
N GLY A 292 13.76 8.33 19.38
CA GLY A 292 14.26 9.37 18.48
C GLY A 292 13.15 10.09 17.70
N HIS A 293 11.98 10.32 18.34
CA HIS A 293 10.88 11.04 17.73
C HIS A 293 11.30 12.41 17.21
N ASN A 294 10.90 12.73 15.98
CA ASN A 294 11.14 13.99 15.28
C ASN A 294 9.92 14.34 14.41
N PRO A 295 9.57 15.62 14.22
CA PRO A 295 8.39 16.02 13.44
C PRO A 295 8.57 15.87 11.92
N PHE A 296 9.78 15.62 11.41
CA PHE A 296 10.07 15.54 9.97
C PHE A 296 10.15 14.11 9.46
N PHE A 297 10.70 13.17 10.25
CA PHE A 297 10.92 11.80 9.84
C PHE A 297 10.58 10.79 10.94
N TYR A 298 10.47 9.53 10.54
CA TYR A 298 10.03 8.42 11.39
C TYR A 298 11.03 8.11 12.50
N PRO A 299 10.53 7.73 13.70
CA PRO A 299 11.39 7.26 14.78
C PRO A 299 12.25 6.07 14.39
N LEU A 300 13.33 5.87 15.15
CA LEU A 300 14.23 4.72 15.01
C LEU A 300 13.53 3.40 15.35
N SER A 301 12.63 3.43 16.32
CA SER A 301 11.78 2.31 16.71
C SER A 301 10.42 2.83 17.13
N THR A 302 9.34 2.12 16.73
CA THR A 302 7.98 2.45 17.15
C THR A 302 7.22 1.24 17.65
N THR A 303 6.35 1.47 18.64
CA THR A 303 5.29 0.54 19.02
C THR A 303 3.96 1.26 18.98
N LEU A 304 3.05 0.78 18.15
CA LEU A 304 1.70 1.32 17.98
C LEU A 304 0.66 0.29 18.40
N LEU A 305 -0.33 0.72 19.16
CA LEU A 305 -1.51 -0.08 19.50
C LEU A 305 -2.70 0.45 18.69
N PHE A 306 -3.38 -0.43 17.99
CA PHE A 306 -4.66 -0.19 17.31
C PHE A 306 -5.75 -1.00 17.98
N LYS A 307 -6.86 -0.37 18.38
CA LYS A 307 -8.02 -1.06 18.95
C LYS A 307 -9.16 -1.12 17.95
N PHE A 308 -9.62 -2.32 17.68
CA PHE A 308 -10.75 -2.57 16.80
C PHE A 308 -11.95 -3.05 17.64
N PRO A 309 -13.16 -2.50 17.41
CA PRO A 309 -14.34 -2.90 18.15
C PRO A 309 -14.79 -4.32 17.78
N SER A 310 -15.76 -4.86 18.50
CA SER A 310 -16.46 -6.09 18.10
C SER A 310 -17.13 -5.92 16.71
N ARG A 311 -17.19 -7.00 15.94
CA ARG A 311 -17.69 -7.02 14.56
C ARG A 311 -18.55 -8.26 14.33
N GLY A 312 -19.87 -8.07 14.30
CA GLY A 312 -20.79 -9.19 14.26
C GLY A 312 -20.53 -10.16 15.42
N ASN A 313 -20.25 -11.43 15.11
CA ASN A 313 -19.90 -12.46 16.11
C ASN A 313 -18.41 -12.46 16.50
N MET A 314 -17.58 -11.61 15.89
CA MET A 314 -16.15 -11.52 16.21
C MET A 314 -15.92 -10.58 17.39
N PRO A 315 -15.10 -10.95 18.39
CA PRO A 315 -14.81 -10.10 19.54
C PRO A 315 -14.04 -8.83 19.14
N ALA A 316 -14.03 -7.84 20.02
CA ALA A 316 -13.06 -6.74 19.90
C ALA A 316 -11.64 -7.31 19.93
N MET A 317 -10.72 -6.69 19.21
CA MET A 317 -9.32 -7.11 19.18
C MET A 317 -8.35 -5.94 19.05
N ASP A 318 -7.15 -6.18 19.54
CA ASP A 318 -6.04 -5.23 19.46
C ASP A 318 -4.99 -5.72 18.47
N ILE A 319 -4.42 -4.78 17.68
CA ILE A 319 -3.21 -5.03 16.91
C ILE A 319 -2.10 -4.16 17.48
N THR A 320 -0.99 -4.78 17.88
CA THR A 320 0.22 -4.06 18.25
C THR A 320 1.27 -4.21 17.14
N TRP A 321 1.67 -3.10 16.56
CA TRP A 321 2.74 -3.01 15.59
C TRP A 321 4.06 -2.68 16.27
N TYR A 322 5.12 -3.40 15.88
CA TYR A 322 6.48 -3.19 16.36
C TYR A 322 7.41 -2.99 15.17
N ASP A 323 8.17 -1.92 15.14
CA ASP A 323 9.25 -1.74 14.17
C ASP A 323 10.53 -1.21 14.82
N GLY A 324 11.63 -1.35 14.09
CA GLY A 324 12.94 -0.91 14.52
C GLY A 324 13.79 -1.97 15.22
N ILE A 325 15.09 -1.67 15.39
CA ILE A 325 16.04 -2.56 16.04
C ILE A 325 15.70 -2.72 17.53
N ASN A 326 15.82 -3.95 18.05
CA ASN A 326 15.54 -4.26 19.45
C ASN A 326 14.13 -3.90 19.94
N ASN A 327 13.19 -3.74 19.04
CA ASN A 327 11.79 -3.52 19.35
C ASN A 327 10.96 -4.68 18.81
N ILE A 328 11.01 -5.80 19.49
CA ILE A 328 10.33 -7.04 19.13
C ILE A 328 9.18 -7.32 20.10
N PRO A 329 8.06 -7.94 19.64
CA PRO A 329 7.00 -8.34 20.52
C PRO A 329 7.45 -9.41 21.51
N PRO A 330 6.77 -9.55 22.66
CA PRO A 330 6.86 -10.76 23.45
C PRO A 330 6.50 -11.97 22.59
N VAL A 331 7.34 -12.99 22.58
CA VAL A 331 7.11 -14.21 21.79
C VAL A 331 6.60 -15.34 22.69
N PRO A 332 5.53 -16.05 22.30
CA PRO A 332 5.03 -17.19 23.05
C PRO A 332 5.93 -18.42 22.91
N ALA A 333 5.72 -19.40 23.78
CA ALA A 333 6.38 -20.70 23.69
C ALA A 333 6.12 -21.33 22.32
N GLY A 334 7.15 -21.97 21.75
CA GLY A 334 7.06 -22.60 20.43
C GLY A 334 7.18 -21.64 19.23
N TYR A 335 7.38 -20.33 19.47
CA TYR A 335 7.58 -19.41 18.36
C TYR A 335 8.83 -19.75 17.53
N GLY A 336 9.91 -20.12 18.20
CA GLY A 336 11.18 -20.50 17.56
C GLY A 336 11.88 -19.36 16.80
N VAL A 337 13.15 -19.58 16.42
CA VAL A 337 13.86 -18.72 15.46
C VAL A 337 13.63 -19.29 14.08
N SER A 338 13.02 -18.54 13.18
CA SER A 338 12.85 -18.99 11.79
C SER A 338 14.14 -18.77 10.98
N ALA A 339 14.32 -19.55 9.91
CA ALA A 339 15.32 -19.26 8.89
C ALA A 339 15.13 -17.82 8.36
N LEU A 340 16.19 -17.21 7.82
CA LEU A 340 16.10 -15.88 7.22
C LEU A 340 14.97 -15.83 6.18
N ASP A 341 14.07 -14.88 6.33
CA ASP A 341 13.03 -14.62 5.34
C ASP A 341 13.72 -14.05 4.07
N PRO A 342 13.61 -14.72 2.91
CA PRO A 342 14.26 -14.27 1.68
C PRO A 342 13.70 -12.93 1.18
N ASN A 343 12.56 -12.48 1.71
CA ASN A 343 11.95 -11.21 1.38
C ASN A 343 12.51 -10.03 2.19
N ILE A 344 13.42 -10.27 3.15
CA ILE A 344 14.07 -9.19 3.89
C ILE A 344 15.05 -8.47 2.97
N PRO A 345 14.79 -7.22 2.58
CA PRO A 345 15.72 -6.49 1.74
C PRO A 345 16.96 -6.09 2.54
N ALA A 346 18.08 -5.95 1.85
CA ALA A 346 19.31 -5.46 2.44
C ALA A 346 19.09 -4.12 3.17
N PRO A 347 19.70 -3.90 4.35
CA PRO A 347 19.60 -2.63 5.04
C PRO A 347 20.13 -1.49 4.17
N SER A 348 19.46 -0.34 4.22
CA SER A 348 19.84 0.85 3.44
C SER A 348 21.24 1.41 3.78
N ASN A 349 21.76 1.09 4.95
CA ASN A 349 23.09 1.52 5.43
C ASN A 349 24.21 0.53 5.13
N GLY A 350 23.94 -0.57 4.40
CA GLY A 350 24.92 -1.61 4.06
C GLY A 350 25.41 -2.47 5.24
N LYS A 351 24.93 -2.24 6.47
CA LYS A 351 25.30 -3.04 7.64
C LYS A 351 24.18 -4.02 7.97
N ILE A 352 24.38 -5.28 7.66
CA ILE A 352 23.48 -6.36 8.04
C ILE A 352 23.61 -6.60 9.54
N GLN A 353 22.61 -6.19 10.31
CA GLN A 353 22.45 -6.69 11.68
C GLN A 353 21.46 -7.87 11.62
N PRO A 354 21.83 -9.05 12.16
CA PRO A 354 20.90 -10.16 12.22
C PRO A 354 19.69 -9.76 13.06
N ALA A 355 18.51 -9.73 12.44
CA ALA A 355 17.28 -9.59 13.18
C ALA A 355 17.11 -10.82 14.08
N LYS A 356 16.77 -10.63 15.34
CA LYS A 356 16.44 -11.74 16.27
C LYS A 356 15.19 -12.51 15.82
N LEU A 357 14.29 -11.87 15.09
CA LEU A 357 13.09 -12.44 14.50
C LEU A 357 12.94 -11.95 13.06
N ASN A 358 12.46 -12.80 12.15
CA ASN A 358 12.05 -12.37 10.84
C ASN A 358 10.75 -11.55 10.92
N PRO A 359 10.49 -10.59 10.00
CA PRO A 359 9.24 -9.88 9.94
C PRO A 359 8.04 -10.82 9.88
N GLY A 360 7.00 -10.52 10.67
CA GLY A 360 5.85 -11.41 10.74
C GLY A 360 4.80 -11.00 11.74
N LYS A 361 3.99 -11.99 12.12
CA LYS A 361 2.84 -11.79 13.02
C LYS A 361 2.65 -12.96 13.98
N ILE A 362 2.08 -12.66 15.12
CA ILE A 362 1.54 -13.63 16.09
C ILE A 362 0.08 -13.28 16.28
N ILE A 363 -0.81 -14.24 16.05
CA ILE A 363 -2.25 -14.06 16.22
C ILE A 363 -2.70 -14.89 17.41
N TYR A 364 -3.35 -14.25 18.37
CA TYR A 364 -3.85 -14.87 19.58
C TYR A 364 -5.37 -15.00 19.50
N SER A 365 -5.88 -16.21 19.61
CA SER A 365 -7.29 -16.50 19.82
C SER A 365 -7.50 -17.08 21.22
N LYS A 366 -8.75 -17.31 21.60
CA LYS A 366 -9.05 -17.94 22.91
C LYS A 366 -8.45 -19.34 23.06
N GLU A 367 -8.37 -20.11 21.98
CA GLU A 367 -7.98 -21.52 22.02
C GLU A 367 -6.61 -21.78 21.41
N LEU A 368 -6.25 -21.03 20.35
CA LEU A 368 -5.06 -21.28 19.53
C LEU A 368 -4.21 -20.01 19.38
N THR A 369 -2.93 -20.23 19.19
CA THR A 369 -1.97 -19.18 18.80
C THR A 369 -1.38 -19.54 17.44
N PHE A 370 -1.30 -18.53 16.56
CA PHE A 370 -0.77 -18.72 15.22
C PHE A 370 0.46 -17.85 15.01
N LYS A 371 1.46 -18.42 14.38
CA LYS A 371 2.66 -17.75 13.92
C LYS A 371 2.65 -17.64 12.41
N GLY A 372 2.96 -16.46 11.84
CA GLY A 372 3.11 -16.23 10.40
C GLY A 372 4.27 -15.31 10.10
N GLY A 373 4.87 -15.47 8.94
CA GLY A 373 5.87 -14.55 8.39
C GLY A 373 5.23 -13.37 7.66
N SER A 374 6.01 -12.74 6.79
CA SER A 374 5.59 -11.68 5.89
C SER A 374 5.20 -12.22 4.51
N HIS A 375 4.66 -11.35 3.66
CA HIS A 375 4.28 -11.65 2.28
C HIS A 375 3.36 -12.87 2.20
N GLY A 376 3.71 -13.85 1.34
CA GLY A 376 2.94 -15.07 1.12
C GLY A 376 3.10 -16.19 2.17
N SER A 377 3.83 -15.95 3.26
CA SER A 377 4.10 -16.95 4.29
C SER A 377 2.84 -17.41 5.00
N THR A 378 2.60 -18.72 5.01
CA THR A 378 1.46 -19.36 5.68
C THR A 378 1.57 -19.30 7.20
N LEU A 379 0.45 -19.51 7.88
CA LEU A 379 0.37 -19.62 9.33
C LEU A 379 0.75 -21.03 9.80
N SER A 380 1.34 -21.10 10.98
CA SER A 380 1.53 -22.32 11.76
C SER A 380 0.85 -22.17 13.11
N ILE A 381 0.23 -23.24 13.61
CA ILE A 381 -0.28 -23.30 14.98
C ILE A 381 0.88 -23.56 15.93
N ILE A 382 0.94 -22.87 17.03
CA ILE A 382 1.97 -23.02 18.05
C ILE A 382 1.31 -23.13 19.45
N PRO A 383 1.95 -23.84 20.41
CA PRO A 383 3.13 -24.70 20.26
C PRO A 383 2.87 -25.96 19.43
N GLU A 384 3.90 -26.77 19.18
CA GLU A 384 3.85 -27.93 18.27
C GLU A 384 2.85 -29.03 18.70
N ASP A 385 2.66 -29.26 20.01
CA ASP A 385 1.68 -30.19 20.53
C ASP A 385 0.25 -29.79 20.09
N LYS A 386 -0.09 -28.50 20.16
CA LYS A 386 -1.37 -27.98 19.66
C LYS A 386 -1.49 -28.13 18.14
N ALA A 387 -0.40 -27.94 17.40
CA ALA A 387 -0.41 -28.16 15.94
C ALA A 387 -0.72 -29.65 15.61
N LYS A 388 -0.15 -30.60 16.37
CA LYS A 388 -0.43 -32.03 16.22
C LYS A 388 -1.89 -32.37 16.54
N ASP A 389 -2.45 -31.84 17.60
CA ASP A 389 -3.86 -32.01 17.98
C ASP A 389 -4.84 -31.52 16.92
N MET A 390 -4.43 -30.52 16.14
CA MET A 390 -5.23 -29.90 15.10
C MET A 390 -5.03 -30.49 13.71
N ALA A 391 -3.97 -31.28 13.47
CA ALA A 391 -3.55 -31.74 12.16
C ALA A 391 -4.67 -32.37 11.32
N ASN A 392 -5.48 -33.25 11.93
CA ASN A 392 -6.61 -33.92 11.28
C ASN A 392 -7.89 -33.08 11.14
N LYS A 393 -7.88 -31.86 11.67
CA LYS A 393 -9.03 -30.93 11.67
C LYS A 393 -8.83 -29.78 10.67
N LEU A 394 -7.62 -29.66 10.11
CA LEU A 394 -7.31 -28.58 9.18
C LEU A 394 -7.95 -28.83 7.81
N PRO A 395 -8.61 -27.84 7.21
CA PRO A 395 -9.19 -27.97 5.88
C PRO A 395 -8.12 -28.05 4.79
N VAL A 396 -8.47 -28.61 3.65
CA VAL A 396 -7.65 -28.52 2.45
C VAL A 396 -7.58 -27.06 2.00
N VAL A 397 -6.38 -26.56 1.79
CA VAL A 397 -6.15 -25.20 1.34
C VAL A 397 -6.12 -25.16 -0.18
N PRO A 398 -6.99 -24.36 -0.83
CA PRO A 398 -6.96 -24.20 -2.28
C PRO A 398 -5.62 -23.63 -2.78
N VAL A 399 -5.20 -24.05 -3.95
CA VAL A 399 -4.03 -23.48 -4.63
C VAL A 399 -4.44 -22.17 -5.33
N SER A 400 -3.56 -21.18 -5.31
CA SER A 400 -3.78 -19.93 -6.03
C SER A 400 -3.89 -20.18 -7.55
N PRO A 401 -4.96 -19.73 -8.22
CA PRO A 401 -5.11 -19.92 -9.67
C PRO A 401 -4.17 -19.04 -10.50
N SER A 402 -3.65 -17.97 -9.89
CA SER A 402 -2.74 -17.01 -10.55
C SER A 402 -1.94 -16.24 -9.50
N ASN A 403 -0.69 -15.89 -9.82
CA ASN A 403 0.04 -14.93 -8.99
C ASN A 403 -0.60 -13.53 -9.08
N HIS A 404 -0.14 -12.61 -8.24
CA HIS A 404 -0.74 -11.30 -8.09
C HIS A 404 -0.75 -10.46 -9.38
N TYR A 405 0.31 -10.52 -10.16
CA TYR A 405 0.45 -9.81 -11.44
C TYR A 405 -0.44 -10.40 -12.54
N ALA A 406 -0.46 -11.72 -12.66
CA ALA A 406 -1.36 -12.41 -13.58
C ALA A 406 -2.83 -12.20 -13.19
N ASN A 407 -3.16 -12.18 -11.89
CA ASN A 407 -4.52 -11.90 -11.40
C ASN A 407 -5.01 -10.52 -11.86
N TYR A 408 -4.16 -9.48 -11.76
CA TYR A 408 -4.52 -8.15 -12.26
C TYR A 408 -4.80 -8.14 -13.76
N LEU A 409 -3.89 -8.68 -14.58
CA LEU A 409 -4.06 -8.69 -16.03
C LEU A 409 -5.24 -9.53 -16.48
N LYS A 410 -5.46 -10.69 -15.88
CA LYS A 410 -6.63 -11.53 -16.13
C LYS A 410 -7.93 -10.84 -15.71
N ALA A 411 -7.91 -10.05 -14.64
CA ALA A 411 -9.06 -9.24 -14.25
C ALA A 411 -9.34 -8.14 -15.28
N CYS A 412 -8.32 -7.48 -15.82
CA CYS A 412 -8.49 -6.52 -16.92
C CYS A 412 -9.09 -7.15 -18.18
N MET A 413 -8.86 -8.43 -18.39
CA MET A 413 -9.46 -9.21 -19.49
C MET A 413 -10.87 -9.76 -19.14
N GLY A 414 -11.36 -9.57 -17.92
CA GLY A 414 -12.63 -10.13 -17.45
C GLY A 414 -12.58 -11.61 -17.08
N LEU A 415 -11.41 -12.23 -16.98
CA LEU A 415 -11.21 -13.65 -16.69
C LEU A 415 -11.15 -13.99 -15.20
N GLU A 416 -10.72 -13.05 -14.36
CA GLU A 416 -10.66 -13.18 -12.91
C GLU A 416 -11.17 -11.88 -12.25
N LYS A 417 -11.31 -11.91 -10.92
CA LYS A 417 -11.46 -10.72 -10.08
C LYS A 417 -10.18 -10.46 -9.32
N THR A 418 -9.82 -9.20 -9.13
CA THR A 418 -8.65 -8.85 -8.29
C THR A 418 -8.88 -9.24 -6.85
N ARG A 419 -7.84 -9.72 -6.18
CA ARG A 419 -7.91 -10.14 -4.77
C ARG A 419 -7.68 -8.99 -3.81
N SER A 420 -7.02 -7.92 -4.26
CA SER A 420 -6.79 -6.71 -3.47
C SER A 420 -7.33 -5.45 -4.17
N PRO A 421 -8.64 -5.39 -4.52
CA PRO A 421 -9.22 -4.19 -5.09
C PRO A 421 -9.20 -3.05 -4.05
N PHE A 422 -9.34 -1.80 -4.51
CA PHE A 422 -9.30 -0.63 -3.61
C PHE A 422 -10.34 -0.67 -2.49
N ALA A 423 -11.45 -1.36 -2.69
CA ALA A 423 -12.46 -1.57 -1.63
C ALA A 423 -11.92 -2.42 -0.46
N ILE A 424 -10.97 -3.32 -0.69
CA ILE A 424 -10.31 -4.16 0.32
C ILE A 424 -9.03 -3.49 0.83
N ALA A 425 -8.19 -3.01 -0.08
CA ALA A 425 -6.90 -2.42 0.23
C ALA A 425 -6.99 -1.03 0.88
N GLY A 426 -8.06 -0.27 0.56
CA GLY A 426 -8.26 1.09 1.06
C GLY A 426 -8.37 1.16 2.58
N PRO A 427 -9.29 0.44 3.23
CA PRO A 427 -9.41 0.44 4.68
C PRO A 427 -8.11 0.02 5.39
N LEU A 428 -7.36 -0.94 4.85
CA LEU A 428 -6.04 -1.31 5.36
C LEU A 428 -5.03 -0.16 5.24
N SER A 429 -4.98 0.51 4.09
CA SER A 429 -4.11 1.68 3.89
C SER A 429 -4.47 2.84 4.82
N GLN A 430 -5.76 3.03 5.12
CA GLN A 430 -6.23 4.01 6.10
C GLN A 430 -5.79 3.69 7.52
N VAL A 431 -5.73 2.42 7.93
CA VAL A 431 -5.15 2.02 9.22
C VAL A 431 -3.69 2.48 9.31
N PHE A 432 -2.92 2.34 8.22
CA PHE A 432 -1.53 2.81 8.21
C PHE A 432 -1.43 4.33 8.31
N THR A 433 -2.26 5.08 7.59
CA THR A 433 -2.26 6.55 7.69
C THR A 433 -2.62 7.04 9.08
N LEU A 434 -3.58 6.41 9.76
CA LEU A 434 -3.91 6.71 11.16
C LEU A 434 -2.73 6.40 12.10
N GLY A 435 -2.03 5.29 11.89
CA GLY A 435 -0.81 4.95 12.63
C GLY A 435 0.31 5.99 12.43
N VAL A 436 0.51 6.42 11.19
CA VAL A 436 1.48 7.49 10.85
C VAL A 436 1.14 8.80 11.54
N MET A 437 -0.14 9.16 11.62
CA MET A 437 -0.56 10.37 12.34
C MET A 437 -0.23 10.27 13.85
N ALA A 438 -0.47 9.12 14.46
CA ALA A 438 -0.11 8.88 15.86
C ALA A 438 1.42 8.94 16.07
N GLN A 439 2.22 8.43 15.12
CA GLN A 439 3.68 8.55 15.14
C GLN A 439 4.14 10.00 15.03
N LYS A 440 3.63 10.75 14.03
CA LYS A 440 4.00 12.16 13.81
C LYS A 440 3.68 13.06 15.00
N LEU A 441 2.54 12.83 15.64
CA LEU A 441 2.09 13.58 16.80
C LEU A 441 2.58 13.03 18.14
N ASN A 442 3.19 11.85 18.13
CA ASN A 442 3.63 11.12 19.33
C ASN A 442 2.54 11.06 20.41
N THR A 443 1.33 10.64 20.05
CA THR A 443 0.17 10.74 20.94
C THR A 443 -0.86 9.62 20.68
N LYS A 444 -1.83 9.53 21.58
CA LYS A 444 -3.04 8.71 21.41
C LYS A 444 -4.08 9.49 20.62
N LEU A 445 -4.69 8.84 19.64
CA LEU A 445 -5.78 9.33 18.82
C LEU A 445 -7.04 8.49 19.06
N LEU A 446 -8.18 9.16 19.28
CA LEU A 446 -9.50 8.54 19.36
C LEU A 446 -10.22 8.84 18.05
N PHE A 447 -10.57 7.79 17.31
CA PHE A 447 -11.15 7.90 15.97
C PHE A 447 -12.62 7.48 15.97
N ASP A 448 -13.48 8.39 15.55
CA ASP A 448 -14.90 8.08 15.29
C ASP A 448 -15.04 7.52 13.88
N ARG A 449 -15.41 6.25 13.79
CA ARG A 449 -15.56 5.51 12.52
C ARG A 449 -16.73 5.99 11.67
N ASN A 450 -17.76 6.59 12.27
CA ASN A 450 -18.96 7.08 11.58
C ASN A 450 -18.70 8.43 10.91
N THR A 451 -18.12 9.35 11.67
CA THR A 451 -17.79 10.70 11.18
C THR A 451 -16.45 10.76 10.48
N LYS A 452 -15.60 9.71 10.64
CA LYS A 452 -14.21 9.65 10.19
C LYS A 452 -13.37 10.83 10.69
N GLN A 453 -13.54 11.17 11.98
CA GLN A 453 -12.86 12.28 12.63
C GLN A 453 -12.08 11.81 13.85
N ILE A 454 -10.98 12.49 14.16
CA ILE A 454 -10.27 12.37 15.44
C ILE A 454 -10.98 13.28 16.46
N THR A 455 -11.48 12.68 17.54
CA THR A 455 -12.33 13.39 18.53
C THR A 455 -11.53 14.10 19.62
N ASN A 456 -10.30 13.69 19.88
CA ASN A 456 -9.46 14.19 20.96
C ASN A 456 -8.31 15.08 20.52
N ASN A 457 -8.14 15.34 19.22
CA ASN A 457 -7.01 16.16 18.71
C ASN A 457 -7.39 16.90 17.41
N LYS A 458 -7.54 18.21 17.47
CA LYS A 458 -7.93 19.03 16.30
C LYS A 458 -6.84 19.06 15.21
N LEU A 459 -5.55 19.05 15.58
CA LEU A 459 -4.45 19.03 14.61
C LEU A 459 -4.45 17.72 13.82
N ALA A 460 -4.79 16.60 14.47
CA ALA A 460 -4.88 15.32 13.80
C ALA A 460 -5.95 15.33 12.67
N ASN A 461 -7.05 16.06 12.81
CA ASN A 461 -8.03 16.21 11.74
C ASN A 461 -7.50 16.94 10.50
N GLN A 462 -6.53 17.86 10.67
CA GLN A 462 -5.84 18.46 9.54
C GLN A 462 -4.93 17.44 8.84
N LEU A 463 -4.30 16.54 9.60
CA LEU A 463 -3.47 15.48 9.04
C LEU A 463 -4.27 14.39 8.32
N LEU A 464 -5.54 14.15 8.70
CA LEU A 464 -6.43 13.26 7.93
C LEU A 464 -6.54 13.70 6.47
N VAL A 465 -6.70 15.00 6.26
CA VAL A 465 -6.79 15.60 4.93
C VAL A 465 -5.40 15.73 4.28
N GLY A 466 -4.39 16.04 5.08
CA GLY A 466 -3.04 16.37 4.64
C GLY A 466 -2.86 17.86 4.33
N ALA A 467 -1.64 18.25 4.01
CA ALA A 467 -1.35 19.59 3.53
C ALA A 467 -2.04 19.83 2.16
N PRO A 468 -2.46 21.07 1.88
CA PRO A 468 -2.96 21.41 0.55
C PRO A 468 -1.94 21.02 -0.54
N PRO A 469 -2.39 20.53 -1.69
CA PRO A 469 -1.48 20.20 -2.78
C PRO A 469 -0.76 21.45 -3.30
N ARG A 470 0.40 21.25 -3.91
CA ARG A 470 1.10 22.34 -4.62
C ARG A 470 0.22 22.94 -5.71
N LYS A 471 0.45 24.23 -5.98
CA LYS A 471 -0.21 24.93 -7.09
C LYS A 471 -0.05 24.18 -8.41
N GLY A 472 -1.18 23.92 -9.07
CA GLY A 472 -1.24 23.18 -10.33
C GLY A 472 -1.45 21.66 -10.18
N TRP A 473 -1.58 21.17 -8.93
CA TRP A 473 -1.89 19.76 -8.63
C TRP A 473 -3.27 19.58 -8.00
N GLU A 474 -4.05 20.65 -7.80
CA GLU A 474 -5.36 20.62 -7.11
C GLU A 474 -6.41 19.81 -7.87
N GLN A 475 -6.26 19.68 -9.19
CA GLN A 475 -7.22 18.95 -10.04
C GLN A 475 -7.34 17.48 -9.67
N TYR A 476 -6.31 16.86 -9.07
CA TYR A 476 -6.35 15.45 -8.70
C TYR A 476 -7.23 15.17 -7.47
N TYR A 477 -7.54 16.20 -6.67
CA TYR A 477 -8.39 16.10 -5.48
C TYR A 477 -9.88 16.32 -5.77
N LYS A 478 -10.26 16.43 -7.04
CA LYS A 478 -11.66 16.57 -7.49
C LYS A 478 -12.14 15.21 -8.00
N VAL A 479 -13.12 14.63 -7.32
CA VAL A 479 -13.73 13.32 -7.69
C VAL A 479 -15.07 13.51 -8.38
#